data_0e576e780e4a11e641916bcd8c41a355
#
_entry.id   0e576e780e4a11e641916bcd8c41a355
#
_cell.length_a   1.000
_cell.length_b   1.000
_cell.length_c   1.000
_cell.angle_alpha   90.00
_cell.angle_beta   90.00
_cell.angle_gamma   90.00
#
_symmetry.space_group_name_H-M   'P 1'
#
loop_
_entity.id
_entity.type
_entity.pdbx_description
1 polymer ?
#
loop_
_entity_poly.entity_id
_entity_poly.type
_entity_poly.pdbx_seq_one_letter_code
_entity_poly.pdbx_strand_id
1 'polypeptide(L)'
;MEDDTNASTKYLGVDRIFEATFPNIEMNTVPHLKLVQFIESAIKESEPDIVITRHPADTNNDHLQTSMACQEAIRLFQRRPEVKRVKEFWYMEVPSCTEWAINNAMNLFRPNCYVEVGQEGVDAKITALGMYRGVMRPYPHPRSAEYITGLAAVRGSQWGTNYAESFEIVLREY
;
A
#
# COMPACT_ATOMS: atom_id res chain seq x y z
N MET A 1 14.89 -3.21 -11.75
CA MET A 1 13.87 -3.00 -10.68
C MET A 1 14.49 -2.46 -9.41
N GLU A 2 15.57 -3.02 -8.89
CA GLU A 2 16.26 -2.52 -7.69
C GLU A 2 16.67 -1.05 -7.83
N ASP A 3 17.32 -0.68 -8.93
CA ASP A 3 17.70 0.72 -9.22
C ASP A 3 16.47 1.65 -9.28
N ASP A 4 15.35 1.17 -9.84
CA ASP A 4 14.10 1.95 -9.95
C ASP A 4 13.48 2.17 -8.57
N THR A 5 13.49 1.12 -7.71
CA THR A 5 13.03 1.20 -6.31
C THR A 5 13.89 2.19 -5.53
N ASN A 6 15.21 2.08 -5.63
CA ASN A 6 16.13 2.99 -4.94
C ASN A 6 15.94 4.45 -5.37
N ALA A 7 15.72 4.70 -6.67
CA ALA A 7 15.49 6.06 -7.17
C ALA A 7 14.16 6.64 -6.61
N SER A 8 13.08 5.86 -6.69
CA SER A 8 11.75 6.30 -6.25
C SER A 8 11.69 6.52 -4.74
N THR A 9 12.21 5.59 -3.94
CA THR A 9 12.22 5.69 -2.48
C THR A 9 13.09 6.82 -1.98
N LYS A 10 14.25 7.06 -2.60
CA LYS A 10 15.10 8.22 -2.32
C LYS A 10 14.37 9.53 -2.63
N TYR A 11 13.67 9.60 -3.76
CA TYR A 11 12.88 10.79 -4.13
C TYR A 11 11.77 11.09 -3.11
N LEU A 12 11.10 10.05 -2.61
CA LEU A 12 10.03 10.17 -1.62
C LEU A 12 10.54 10.36 -0.18
N GLY A 13 11.86 10.31 0.06
CA GLY A 13 12.43 10.45 1.40
C GLY A 13 12.19 9.25 2.30
N VAL A 14 12.15 8.04 1.74
CA VAL A 14 12.02 6.80 2.51
C VAL A 14 13.30 6.52 3.26
N ASP A 15 13.22 6.38 4.57
CA ASP A 15 14.40 6.17 5.43
C ASP A 15 15.00 4.76 5.33
N ARG A 16 14.13 3.75 5.12
CA ARG A 16 14.57 2.35 5.12
C ARG A 16 13.75 1.49 4.19
N ILE A 17 14.41 0.58 3.51
CA ILE A 17 13.81 -0.42 2.63
C ILE A 17 14.11 -1.81 3.18
N PHE A 18 13.09 -2.68 3.23
CA PHE A 18 13.22 -4.11 3.49
C PHE A 18 12.85 -4.86 2.22
N GLU A 19 13.76 -5.64 1.69
CA GLU A 19 13.57 -6.38 0.45
C GLU A 19 13.61 -7.89 0.67
N ALA A 20 12.79 -8.61 -0.09
CA ALA A 20 12.80 -10.07 -0.15
C ALA A 20 12.69 -10.52 -1.61
N THR A 21 13.30 -11.64 -1.93
CA THR A 21 13.29 -12.26 -3.26
C THR A 21 12.13 -13.26 -3.40
N PHE A 22 10.90 -12.81 -3.14
CA PHE A 22 9.71 -13.63 -3.40
C PHE A 22 9.35 -13.60 -4.89
N PRO A 23 8.78 -14.69 -5.44
CA PRO A 23 8.38 -14.73 -6.84
C PRO A 23 7.24 -13.74 -7.10
N ASN A 24 7.35 -12.97 -8.20
CA ASN A 24 6.35 -11.99 -8.59
C ASN A 24 5.11 -12.68 -9.17
N ILE A 25 3.92 -12.28 -8.75
CA ILE A 25 2.59 -12.82 -9.12
C ILE A 25 2.39 -14.29 -8.67
N GLU A 26 3.33 -14.84 -7.93
CA GLU A 26 3.32 -16.22 -7.46
C GLU A 26 3.51 -16.32 -5.93
N MET A 27 3.26 -15.25 -5.17
CA MET A 27 3.44 -15.28 -3.70
C MET A 27 2.55 -16.30 -3.00
N ASN A 28 1.48 -16.76 -3.62
CA ASN A 28 0.66 -17.87 -3.13
C ASN A 28 1.39 -19.23 -3.12
N THR A 29 2.51 -19.36 -3.83
CA THR A 29 3.36 -20.56 -3.81
C THR A 29 4.40 -20.53 -2.69
N VAL A 30 4.59 -19.36 -2.08
CA VAL A 30 5.50 -19.21 -0.94
C VAL A 30 4.79 -19.66 0.34
N PRO A 31 5.43 -20.48 1.19
CA PRO A 31 4.84 -20.81 2.49
C PRO A 31 4.46 -19.54 3.23
N HIS A 32 3.17 -19.39 3.57
CA HIS A 32 2.62 -18.16 4.16
C HIS A 32 3.41 -17.69 5.39
N LEU A 33 3.87 -18.62 6.22
CA LEU A 33 4.72 -18.31 7.36
C LEU A 33 5.99 -17.53 7.01
N LYS A 34 6.59 -17.75 5.83
CA LYS A 34 7.77 -17.00 5.39
C LYS A 34 7.44 -15.54 5.10
N LEU A 35 6.26 -15.27 4.52
CA LEU A 35 5.77 -13.92 4.29
C LEU A 35 5.55 -13.20 5.63
N VAL A 36 4.87 -13.87 6.55
CA VAL A 36 4.62 -13.33 7.90
C VAL A 36 5.94 -13.03 8.62
N GLN A 37 6.89 -13.97 8.65
CA GLN A 37 8.18 -13.80 9.31
C GLN A 37 9.02 -12.66 8.72
N PHE A 38 8.96 -12.47 7.41
CA PHE A 38 9.64 -11.35 6.76
C PHE A 38 9.06 -10.00 7.24
N ILE A 39 7.73 -9.87 7.27
CA ILE A 39 7.06 -8.66 7.75
C ILE A 39 7.28 -8.46 9.25
N GLU A 40 7.25 -9.52 10.06
CA GLU A 40 7.56 -9.46 11.48
C GLU A 40 8.98 -8.94 11.74
N SER A 41 9.96 -9.34 10.92
CA SER A 41 11.33 -8.82 11.05
C SER A 41 11.41 -7.32 10.73
N ALA A 42 10.69 -6.86 9.71
CA ALA A 42 10.60 -5.45 9.36
C ALA A 42 9.91 -4.62 10.46
N ILE A 43 8.81 -5.12 11.02
CA ILE A 43 8.09 -4.47 12.15
C ILE A 43 9.00 -4.37 13.38
N LYS A 44 9.71 -5.45 13.72
CA LYS A 44 10.61 -5.47 14.88
C LYS A 44 11.75 -4.46 14.72
N GLU A 45 12.26 -4.29 13.51
CA GLU A 45 13.41 -3.41 13.27
C GLU A 45 13.00 -1.94 13.09
N SER A 46 11.84 -1.66 12.48
CA SER A 46 11.37 -0.30 12.23
C SER A 46 10.47 0.28 13.32
N GLU A 47 9.88 -0.57 14.17
CA GLU A 47 8.97 -0.20 15.25
C GLU A 47 7.87 0.79 14.83
N PRO A 48 7.11 0.53 13.75
CA PRO A 48 6.17 1.48 13.21
C PRO A 48 4.97 1.69 14.14
N ASP A 49 4.43 2.91 14.14
CA ASP A 49 3.13 3.19 14.76
C ASP A 49 1.98 2.78 13.83
N ILE A 50 2.16 2.95 12.51
CA ILE A 50 1.16 2.67 11.49
C ILE A 50 1.73 1.69 10.48
N VAL A 51 0.97 0.65 10.16
CA VAL A 51 1.25 -0.26 9.04
C VAL A 51 0.19 -0.07 7.97
N ILE A 52 0.61 0.25 6.76
CA ILE A 52 -0.27 0.40 5.60
C ILE A 52 0.04 -0.72 4.62
N THR A 53 -1.00 -1.42 4.15
CA THR A 53 -0.86 -2.49 3.16
C THR A 53 -1.94 -2.38 2.08
N ARG A 54 -1.86 -3.22 1.07
CA ARG A 54 -2.84 -3.28 -0.01
C ARG A 54 -4.16 -3.87 0.49
N HIS A 55 -5.26 -3.52 -0.18
CA HIS A 55 -6.55 -4.10 0.16
C HIS A 55 -6.62 -5.58 -0.22
N PRO A 56 -7.15 -6.47 0.66
CA PRO A 56 -7.18 -7.93 0.41
C PRO A 56 -8.08 -8.35 -0.75
N ALA A 57 -9.00 -7.49 -1.21
CA ALA A 57 -9.85 -7.75 -2.36
C ALA A 57 -9.24 -7.34 -3.71
N ASP A 58 -8.03 -6.78 -3.73
CA ASP A 58 -7.36 -6.43 -4.97
C ASP A 58 -7.26 -7.64 -5.91
N THR A 59 -7.37 -7.40 -7.22
CA THR A 59 -7.27 -8.48 -8.22
C THR A 59 -5.89 -9.13 -8.29
N ASN A 60 -4.85 -8.45 -7.77
CA ASN A 60 -3.50 -8.99 -7.74
C ASN A 60 -3.34 -9.97 -6.57
N ASN A 61 -3.00 -11.23 -6.88
CA ASN A 61 -2.79 -12.26 -5.87
C ASN A 61 -1.71 -11.89 -4.83
N ASP A 62 -0.62 -11.24 -5.24
CA ASP A 62 0.44 -10.85 -4.31
C ASP A 62 -0.04 -9.80 -3.31
N HIS A 63 -0.99 -8.94 -3.70
CA HIS A 63 -1.62 -7.98 -2.80
C HIS A 63 -2.42 -8.69 -1.71
N LEU A 64 -3.20 -9.71 -2.07
CA LEU A 64 -3.94 -10.55 -1.12
C LEU A 64 -2.98 -11.24 -0.13
N GLN A 65 -1.94 -11.92 -0.66
CA GLN A 65 -0.97 -12.64 0.19
C GLN A 65 -0.24 -11.69 1.14
N THR A 66 0.18 -10.52 0.65
CA THR A 66 0.83 -9.49 1.47
C THR A 66 -0.12 -8.96 2.55
N SER A 67 -1.37 -8.67 2.18
CA SER A 67 -2.38 -8.16 3.12
C SER A 67 -2.64 -9.14 4.26
N MET A 68 -2.83 -10.43 3.95
CA MET A 68 -3.03 -11.48 4.95
C MET A 68 -1.82 -11.61 5.86
N ALA A 69 -0.61 -11.63 5.31
CA ALA A 69 0.62 -11.72 6.08
C ALA A 69 0.83 -10.50 7.00
N CYS A 70 0.48 -9.29 6.53
CA CYS A 70 0.53 -8.08 7.36
C CYS A 70 -0.44 -8.16 8.56
N GLN A 71 -1.68 -8.63 8.34
CA GLN A 71 -2.66 -8.81 9.42
C GLN A 71 -2.16 -9.74 10.52
N GLU A 72 -1.44 -10.80 10.15
CA GLU A 72 -0.86 -11.72 11.13
C GLU A 72 0.36 -11.12 11.81
N ALA A 73 1.23 -10.45 11.04
CA ALA A 73 2.50 -9.89 11.53
C ALA A 73 2.31 -8.76 12.54
N ILE A 74 1.31 -7.87 12.38
CA ILE A 74 1.03 -6.78 13.33
C ILE A 74 0.71 -7.27 14.74
N ARG A 75 0.39 -8.56 14.90
CA ARG A 75 0.10 -9.19 16.18
C ARG A 75 1.35 -9.75 16.87
N LEU A 76 2.56 -9.48 16.35
CA LEU A 76 3.81 -10.01 16.87
C LEU A 76 4.00 -9.68 18.35
N PHE A 77 3.60 -8.50 18.82
CA PHE A 77 3.66 -8.08 20.23
C PHE A 77 2.95 -9.04 21.20
N GLN A 78 1.93 -9.78 20.73
CA GLN A 78 1.21 -10.79 21.56
C GLN A 78 2.09 -12.02 21.84
N ARG A 79 3.05 -12.32 20.97
CA ARG A 79 3.99 -13.44 21.10
C ARG A 79 5.38 -13.00 21.55
N ARG A 80 5.67 -11.72 21.40
CA ARG A 80 6.96 -11.08 21.70
C ARG A 80 6.70 -9.76 22.41
N PRO A 81 6.50 -9.78 23.74
CA PRO A 81 6.11 -8.58 24.50
C PRO A 81 7.14 -7.42 24.43
N GLU A 82 8.38 -7.73 24.06
CA GLU A 82 9.45 -6.76 23.84
C GLU A 82 9.31 -5.98 22.53
N VAL A 83 8.42 -6.42 21.63
CA VAL A 83 8.19 -5.73 20.36
C VAL A 83 7.14 -4.65 20.54
N LYS A 84 7.44 -3.45 20.03
CA LYS A 84 6.51 -2.33 20.05
C LYS A 84 5.21 -2.71 19.33
N ARG A 85 4.09 -2.36 19.95
CA ARG A 85 2.77 -2.56 19.37
C ARG A 85 2.52 -1.58 18.21
N VAL A 86 2.06 -2.11 17.08
CA VAL A 86 1.50 -1.30 15.99
C VAL A 86 0.17 -0.71 16.46
N LYS A 87 0.01 0.61 16.39
CA LYS A 87 -1.19 1.33 16.85
C LYS A 87 -2.30 1.36 15.83
N GLU A 88 -1.94 1.41 14.54
CA GLU A 88 -2.91 1.51 13.46
C GLU A 88 -2.56 0.56 12.31
N PHE A 89 -3.60 0.00 11.70
CA PHE A 89 -3.48 -0.83 10.51
C PHE A 89 -4.47 -0.37 9.45
N TRP A 90 -3.95 -0.05 8.25
CA TRP A 90 -4.72 0.56 7.18
C TRP A 90 -4.58 -0.23 5.87
N TYR A 91 -5.64 -0.20 5.07
CA TYR A 91 -5.58 -0.58 3.67
C TYR A 91 -5.52 0.66 2.79
N MET A 92 -4.71 0.59 1.71
CA MET A 92 -4.63 1.59 0.66
C MET A 92 -5.24 1.07 -0.63
N GLU A 93 -5.76 1.96 -1.46
CA GLU A 93 -6.13 1.62 -2.82
C GLU A 93 -4.93 1.69 -3.77
N VAL A 94 -4.89 0.74 -4.72
CA VAL A 94 -3.83 0.64 -5.71
C VAL A 94 -4.43 0.72 -7.11
N PRO A 95 -4.17 1.80 -7.89
CA PRO A 95 -4.61 1.93 -9.27
C PRO A 95 -4.26 0.70 -10.11
N SER A 96 -5.17 0.24 -10.92
CA SER A 96 -5.14 -0.99 -11.74
C SER A 96 -5.36 -2.30 -10.97
N CYS A 97 -5.69 -2.25 -9.69
CA CYS A 97 -5.93 -3.45 -8.88
C CYS A 97 -7.20 -3.34 -8.04
N THR A 98 -7.34 -2.27 -7.24
CA THR A 98 -8.44 -2.12 -6.29
C THR A 98 -9.77 -1.90 -7.01
N GLU A 99 -9.82 -1.06 -8.05
CA GLU A 99 -11.00 -0.81 -8.86
C GLU A 99 -11.45 -2.02 -9.70
N TRP A 100 -10.58 -3.01 -9.86
CA TRP A 100 -10.88 -4.26 -10.56
C TRP A 100 -11.42 -5.37 -9.67
N ALA A 101 -11.67 -5.12 -8.39
CA ALA A 101 -12.28 -6.07 -7.44
C ALA A 101 -13.80 -6.24 -7.68
N ILE A 102 -14.23 -6.29 -8.93
CA ILE A 102 -15.62 -6.21 -9.40
C ILE A 102 -16.51 -7.37 -8.94
N ASN A 103 -15.93 -8.51 -8.64
CA ASN A 103 -16.67 -9.72 -8.25
C ASN A 103 -16.71 -9.95 -6.73
N ASN A 104 -16.21 -9.02 -5.92
CA ASN A 104 -16.10 -9.18 -4.47
C ASN A 104 -17.02 -8.20 -3.73
N ALA A 105 -18.32 -8.25 -4.01
CA ALA A 105 -19.31 -7.32 -3.45
C ALA A 105 -19.34 -7.25 -1.91
N MET A 106 -18.87 -8.30 -1.24
CA MET A 106 -18.85 -8.39 0.22
C MET A 106 -17.60 -7.76 0.86
N ASN A 107 -16.54 -7.59 0.10
CA ASN A 107 -15.24 -7.12 0.59
C ASN A 107 -14.65 -6.05 -0.35
N LEU A 108 -15.42 -5.01 -0.63
CA LEU A 108 -14.95 -3.87 -1.41
C LEU A 108 -14.15 -2.91 -0.54
N PHE A 109 -13.16 -2.25 -1.13
CA PHE A 109 -12.46 -1.14 -0.50
C PHE A 109 -13.45 -0.02 -0.14
N ARG A 110 -13.53 0.34 1.14
CA ARG A 110 -14.45 1.35 1.69
C ARG A 110 -13.66 2.41 2.44
N PRO A 111 -13.16 3.44 1.75
CA PRO A 111 -12.34 4.46 2.39
C PRO A 111 -13.11 5.18 3.50
N ASN A 112 -12.46 5.31 4.65
CA ASN A 112 -12.95 6.00 5.84
C ASN A 112 -11.92 6.98 6.43
N CYS A 113 -10.77 7.13 5.75
CA CYS A 113 -9.72 8.08 6.06
C CYS A 113 -9.25 8.75 4.78
N TYR A 114 -9.12 10.08 4.82
CA TYR A 114 -8.68 10.88 3.68
C TYR A 114 -7.54 11.77 4.13
N VAL A 115 -6.44 11.70 3.39
CA VAL A 115 -5.23 12.50 3.64
C VAL A 115 -5.11 13.52 2.51
N GLU A 116 -5.25 14.80 2.84
CA GLU A 116 -5.02 15.85 1.86
C GLU A 116 -3.56 15.86 1.42
N VAL A 117 -3.33 15.77 0.12
CA VAL A 117 -1.99 15.70 -0.45
C VAL A 117 -1.65 16.91 -1.32
N GLY A 118 -2.64 17.70 -1.71
CA GLY A 118 -2.47 18.83 -2.61
C GLY A 118 -1.94 18.43 -4.00
N GLN A 119 -1.69 19.44 -4.83
CA GLN A 119 -1.10 19.21 -6.16
C GLN A 119 0.32 18.62 -6.05
N GLU A 120 1.09 19.09 -5.08
CA GLU A 120 2.47 18.62 -4.86
C GLU A 120 2.54 17.13 -4.58
N GLY A 121 1.63 16.58 -3.77
CA GLY A 121 1.56 15.15 -3.49
C GLY A 121 1.18 14.33 -4.72
N VAL A 122 0.24 14.83 -5.54
CA VAL A 122 -0.13 14.19 -6.81
C VAL A 122 1.07 14.14 -7.76
N ASP A 123 1.78 15.26 -7.93
CA ASP A 123 2.96 15.36 -8.78
C ASP A 123 4.10 14.46 -8.28
N ALA A 124 4.29 14.40 -6.97
CA ALA A 124 5.27 13.52 -6.34
C ALA A 124 4.96 12.04 -6.60
N LYS A 125 3.69 11.63 -6.48
CA LYS A 125 3.25 10.25 -6.79
C LYS A 125 3.50 9.89 -8.26
N ILE A 126 3.11 10.76 -9.19
CA ILE A 126 3.33 10.57 -10.63
C ILE A 126 4.82 10.47 -10.94
N THR A 127 5.63 11.35 -10.37
CA THR A 127 7.09 11.36 -10.54
C THR A 127 7.72 10.08 -10.02
N ALA A 128 7.38 9.68 -8.80
CA ALA A 128 7.89 8.45 -8.17
C ALA A 128 7.53 7.19 -8.98
N LEU A 129 6.28 7.09 -9.46
CA LEU A 129 5.84 6.00 -10.33
C LEU A 129 6.55 6.02 -11.68
N GLY A 130 6.86 7.21 -12.23
CA GLY A 130 7.58 7.38 -13.46
C GLY A 130 9.03 6.88 -13.42
N MET A 131 9.62 6.77 -12.22
CA MET A 131 10.97 6.21 -12.04
C MET A 131 11.02 4.69 -12.27
N TYR A 132 9.87 4.00 -12.14
CA TYR A 132 9.78 2.59 -12.48
C TYR A 132 9.59 2.42 -14.00
N ARG A 133 10.56 1.84 -14.65
CA ARG A 133 10.56 1.64 -16.12
C ARG A 133 9.32 0.84 -16.58
N GLY A 134 8.51 1.45 -17.44
CA GLY A 134 7.34 0.83 -18.04
C GLY A 134 6.13 0.66 -17.11
N VAL A 135 6.13 1.26 -15.92
CA VAL A 135 4.98 1.25 -15.00
C VAL A 135 3.93 2.27 -15.45
N MET A 136 4.33 3.50 -15.73
CA MET A 136 3.40 4.50 -16.28
C MET A 136 2.95 4.14 -17.69
N ARG A 137 1.69 4.39 -17.98
CA ARG A 137 1.04 4.11 -19.27
C ARG A 137 0.23 5.32 -19.72
N PRO A 138 0.01 5.50 -21.04
CA PRO A 138 -0.86 6.55 -21.52
C PRO A 138 -2.31 6.29 -21.11
N TYR A 139 -3.09 7.38 -20.96
CA TYR A 139 -4.54 7.30 -20.78
C TYR A 139 -5.19 6.50 -21.94
N PRO A 140 -6.21 5.66 -21.69
CA PRO A 140 -7.04 5.56 -20.46
C PRO A 140 -6.56 4.53 -19.41
N HIS A 141 -5.31 4.14 -19.42
CA HIS A 141 -4.81 3.16 -18.46
C HIS A 141 -4.84 3.73 -17.02
N PRO A 142 -5.23 2.94 -15.97
CA PRO A 142 -5.27 3.41 -14.57
C PRO A 142 -3.91 3.86 -13.99
N ARG A 143 -2.80 3.55 -14.66
CA ARG A 143 -1.47 4.07 -14.32
C ARG A 143 -1.04 5.22 -15.24
N SER A 144 -1.98 6.01 -15.72
CA SER A 144 -1.71 7.28 -16.41
C SER A 144 -1.73 8.43 -15.42
N ALA A 145 -1.05 9.53 -15.77
CA ALA A 145 -1.05 10.74 -14.95
C ALA A 145 -2.48 11.30 -14.78
N GLU A 146 -3.28 11.25 -15.85
CA GLU A 146 -4.66 11.73 -15.87
C GLU A 146 -5.55 10.91 -14.91
N TYR A 147 -5.41 9.59 -14.91
CA TYR A 147 -6.18 8.74 -13.98
C TYR A 147 -5.79 8.99 -12.53
N ILE A 148 -4.47 9.04 -12.24
CA ILE A 148 -3.95 9.27 -10.87
C ILE A 148 -4.44 10.63 -10.34
N THR A 149 -4.36 11.68 -11.16
CA THR A 149 -4.88 13.01 -10.81
C THR A 149 -6.39 12.99 -10.61
N GLY A 150 -7.13 12.33 -11.51
CA GLY A 150 -8.58 12.19 -11.42
C GLY A 150 -9.03 11.45 -10.16
N LEU A 151 -8.36 10.35 -9.80
CA LEU A 151 -8.64 9.61 -8.57
C LEU A 151 -8.41 10.47 -7.34
N ALA A 152 -7.27 11.17 -7.26
CA ALA A 152 -6.97 12.07 -6.15
C ALA A 152 -8.00 13.22 -6.03
N ALA A 153 -8.50 13.75 -7.17
CA ALA A 153 -9.56 14.75 -7.19
C ALA A 153 -10.89 14.19 -6.68
N VAL A 154 -11.26 12.96 -7.09
CA VAL A 154 -12.48 12.29 -6.58
C VAL A 154 -12.39 12.12 -5.07
N ARG A 155 -11.24 11.64 -4.55
CA ARG A 155 -11.03 11.46 -3.10
C ARG A 155 -11.00 12.80 -2.36
N GLY A 156 -10.40 13.82 -2.97
CA GLY A 156 -10.43 15.19 -2.45
C GLY A 156 -11.84 15.73 -2.34
N SER A 157 -12.67 15.56 -3.38
CA SER A 157 -14.07 16.04 -3.38
C SER A 157 -14.93 15.37 -2.30
N GLN A 158 -14.66 14.10 -1.99
CA GLN A 158 -15.35 13.37 -0.92
C GLN A 158 -15.05 13.93 0.47
N TRP A 159 -13.90 14.56 0.65
CA TRP A 159 -13.47 15.15 1.91
C TRP A 159 -13.59 16.69 1.96
N GLY A 160 -13.78 17.35 0.82
CA GLY A 160 -13.88 18.82 0.73
C GLY A 160 -12.54 19.52 0.49
N THR A 161 -11.57 18.83 -0.10
CA THR A 161 -10.27 19.39 -0.52
C THR A 161 -10.03 19.12 -2.02
N ASN A 162 -9.00 19.75 -2.60
CA ASN A 162 -8.70 19.60 -4.03
C ASN A 162 -8.23 18.17 -4.38
N TYR A 163 -7.29 17.65 -3.59
CA TYR A 163 -6.70 16.32 -3.82
C TYR A 163 -6.45 15.60 -2.52
N ALA A 164 -6.84 14.33 -2.43
CA ALA A 164 -6.58 13.47 -1.31
C ALA A 164 -6.20 12.05 -1.75
N GLU A 165 -5.44 11.36 -0.90
CA GLU A 165 -5.34 9.90 -0.89
C GLU A 165 -6.35 9.34 0.10
N SER A 166 -6.90 8.17 -0.20
CA SER A 166 -7.86 7.53 0.68
C SER A 166 -7.38 6.20 1.21
N PHE A 167 -7.79 5.90 2.44
CA PHE A 167 -7.41 4.69 3.16
C PHE A 167 -8.63 4.11 3.86
N GLU A 168 -8.59 2.81 4.12
CA GLU A 168 -9.51 2.13 5.00
C GLU A 168 -8.78 1.77 6.30
N ILE A 169 -9.12 2.46 7.40
CA ILE A 169 -8.59 2.16 8.73
C ILE A 169 -9.31 0.93 9.26
N VAL A 170 -8.56 -0.16 9.43
CA VAL A 170 -9.06 -1.45 9.91
C VAL A 170 -8.90 -1.57 11.42
N LEU A 171 -7.81 -1.07 11.97
CA LEU A 171 -7.50 -1.05 13.39
C LEU A 171 -6.90 0.30 13.76
N ARG A 172 -7.39 0.88 14.86
CA ARG A 172 -6.84 2.09 15.47
C ARG A 172 -6.92 1.98 16.98
N GLU A 173 -5.82 2.28 17.66
CA GLU A 173 -5.77 2.47 19.11
C GLU A 173 -6.15 3.93 19.44
N TYR A 174 -7.01 4.12 20.45
CA TYR A 174 -7.42 5.44 20.98
C TYR A 174 -6.81 5.71 22.36
#